data_bc757099e276bbffcd4311e69af1767b
#
_entry.id   bc757099e276bbffcd4311e69af1767b
#
_cell.length_a   1.000
_cell.length_b   1.000
_cell.length_c   1.000
_cell.angle_alpha   90.00
_cell.angle_beta   90.00
_cell.angle_gamma   90.00
#
_symmetry.space_group_name_H-M   'P 1'
#
loop_
_entity.id
_entity.type
_entity.pdbx_description
1 polymer ?
#
loop_
_entity_poly.entity_id
_entity_poly.type
_entity_poly.pdbx_seq_one_letter_code
_entity_poly.pdbx_strand_id
1 'polypeptide(L)'
;MQRIEQRASFGGRQEVWKHASSSTGTEMTFGIYLPPQALAGQRCPVLYWLSGLTCTEQNFITKAGAQQFAAQHGLIVVAPDTSPRGEGVANDAAYDLGQGAGFYLNATQQPWAAHFRMEDYVVQELPALVEQHFP
;
A
#
# COMPACT_ATOMS: atom_id res chain seq x y z
N MET A 1 -1.34 14.05 -1.38
CA MET A 1 -1.38 12.74 -2.03
C MET A 1 -1.30 12.92 -3.53
N GLN A 2 -0.43 12.15 -4.20
CA GLN A 2 -0.14 12.30 -5.61
C GLN A 2 -0.29 10.97 -6.35
N ARG A 3 -1.10 10.95 -7.41
CA ARG A 3 -1.20 9.79 -8.30
C ARG A 3 -0.02 9.79 -9.25
N ILE A 4 0.75 8.69 -9.26
CA ILE A 4 1.94 8.55 -10.11
C ILE A 4 1.75 7.60 -11.28
N GLU A 5 0.77 6.69 -11.21
CA GLU A 5 0.41 5.81 -12.33
C GLU A 5 -1.10 5.62 -12.40
N GLN A 6 -1.60 5.41 -13.63
CA GLN A 6 -2.98 5.05 -13.88
C GLN A 6 -3.04 4.20 -15.14
N ARG A 7 -3.71 3.04 -15.06
CA ARG A 7 -3.92 2.16 -16.21
C ARG A 7 -5.32 1.59 -16.19
N ALA A 8 -5.93 1.49 -17.37
CA ALA A 8 -7.19 0.76 -17.52
C ALA A 8 -6.95 -0.73 -17.27
N SER A 9 -7.84 -1.39 -16.53
CA SER A 9 -7.72 -2.79 -16.17
C SER A 9 -9.11 -3.39 -15.90
N PHE A 10 -9.56 -4.31 -16.73
CA PHE A 10 -10.84 -5.02 -16.60
C PHE A 10 -12.04 -4.10 -16.33
N GLY A 11 -12.13 -3.00 -17.10
CA GLY A 11 -13.19 -2.01 -16.95
C GLY A 11 -13.01 -1.05 -15.77
N GLY A 12 -12.06 -1.30 -14.90
CA GLY A 12 -11.69 -0.43 -13.80
C GLY A 12 -10.35 0.26 -14.05
N ARG A 13 -9.70 0.68 -12.97
CA ARG A 13 -8.38 1.33 -13.04
C ARG A 13 -7.45 0.78 -11.97
N GLN A 14 -6.22 0.44 -12.38
CA GLN A 14 -5.11 0.23 -11.45
C GLN A 14 -4.35 1.54 -11.33
N GLU A 15 -4.24 2.06 -10.12
CA GLU A 15 -3.54 3.31 -9.82
C GLU A 15 -2.43 3.08 -8.81
N VAL A 16 -1.41 3.93 -8.84
CA VAL A 16 -0.35 3.99 -7.84
C VAL A 16 -0.26 5.41 -7.31
N TRP A 17 -0.26 5.54 -6.00
CA TRP A 17 -0.28 6.81 -5.29
C TRP A 17 0.88 6.91 -4.30
N LYS A 18 1.36 8.13 -4.10
CA LYS A 18 2.32 8.49 -3.04
C LYS A 18 1.70 9.49 -2.09
N HIS A 19 2.09 9.40 -0.84
CA HIS A 19 1.70 10.39 0.16
C HIS A 19 2.75 10.48 1.28
N ALA A 20 2.78 11.62 1.96
CA ALA A 20 3.60 11.78 3.15
C ALA A 20 2.87 11.11 4.33
N SER A 21 3.50 10.10 4.91
CA SER A 21 2.92 9.34 6.02
C SER A 21 3.28 10.00 7.36
N SER A 22 2.29 10.23 8.19
CA SER A 22 2.51 10.68 9.57
C SER A 22 3.00 9.55 10.46
N SER A 23 2.59 8.30 10.19
CA SER A 23 3.00 7.14 10.99
C SER A 23 4.48 6.79 10.78
N THR A 24 4.94 6.76 9.53
CA THR A 24 6.33 6.39 9.23
C THR A 24 7.27 7.58 9.14
N GLY A 25 6.74 8.79 8.97
CA GLY A 25 7.55 9.99 8.75
C GLY A 25 8.29 9.98 7.41
N THR A 26 7.82 9.17 6.46
CA THR A 26 8.41 9.03 5.13
C THR A 26 7.33 9.16 4.06
N GLU A 27 7.75 9.34 2.80
CA GLU A 27 6.83 9.18 1.68
C GLU A 27 6.54 7.69 1.49
N MET A 28 5.25 7.35 1.47
CA MET A 28 4.79 5.98 1.27
C MET A 28 4.04 5.85 -0.04
N THR A 29 4.15 4.66 -0.66
CA THR A 29 3.52 4.33 -1.94
C THR A 29 2.54 3.18 -1.75
N PHE A 30 1.41 3.24 -2.43
CA PHE A 30 0.48 2.13 -2.47
C PHE A 30 -0.17 2.00 -3.85
N GLY A 31 -0.47 0.76 -4.24
CA GLY A 31 -1.31 0.47 -5.38
C GLY A 31 -2.76 0.37 -4.94
N ILE A 32 -3.68 0.84 -5.79
CA ILE A 32 -5.11 0.67 -5.57
C ILE A 32 -5.79 0.29 -6.87
N TYR A 33 -6.58 -0.77 -6.84
CA TYR A 33 -7.45 -1.13 -7.94
C TYR A 33 -8.87 -0.65 -7.63
N LEU A 34 -9.42 0.14 -8.56
CA LEU A 34 -10.79 0.63 -8.49
C LEU A 34 -11.63 -0.15 -9.50
N PRO A 35 -12.54 -1.03 -9.05
CA PRO A 35 -13.39 -1.78 -9.97
C PRO A 35 -14.36 -0.86 -10.71
N PRO A 36 -14.99 -1.32 -11.82
CA PRO A 36 -15.96 -0.50 -12.57
C PRO A 36 -17.06 0.08 -11.68
N GLN A 37 -17.51 -0.67 -10.68
CA GLN A 37 -18.53 -0.24 -9.73
C GLN A 37 -18.11 1.00 -8.95
N ALA A 38 -16.86 1.04 -8.49
CA ALA A 38 -16.31 2.20 -7.78
C ALA A 38 -16.21 3.41 -8.70
N LEU A 39 -15.81 3.22 -9.95
CA LEU A 39 -15.75 4.29 -10.95
C LEU A 39 -17.12 4.85 -11.27
N ALA A 40 -18.16 4.04 -11.11
CA ALA A 40 -19.56 4.46 -11.29
C ALA A 40 -20.15 5.14 -10.02
N GLY A 41 -19.34 5.30 -8.97
CA GLY A 41 -19.75 5.98 -7.75
C GLY A 41 -20.34 5.07 -6.66
N GLN A 42 -20.31 3.75 -6.86
CA GLN A 42 -20.76 2.82 -5.82
C GLN A 42 -19.72 2.68 -4.73
N ARG A 43 -20.19 2.57 -3.49
CA ARG A 43 -19.32 2.22 -2.38
C ARG A 43 -18.99 0.74 -2.47
N CYS A 44 -17.70 0.42 -2.37
CA CYS A 44 -17.21 -0.94 -2.50
C CYS A 44 -16.42 -1.32 -1.25
N PRO A 45 -16.48 -2.60 -0.85
CA PRO A 45 -15.58 -3.08 0.19
C PRO A 45 -14.13 -3.02 -0.26
N VAL A 46 -13.22 -2.87 0.70
CA VAL A 46 -11.78 -2.71 0.44
C VAL A 46 -11.05 -3.92 1.01
N LEU A 47 -10.24 -4.55 0.16
CA LEU A 47 -9.31 -5.59 0.56
C LEU A 47 -7.90 -5.01 0.60
N TYR A 48 -7.22 -5.14 1.73
CA TYR A 48 -5.83 -4.73 1.90
C TYR A 48 -4.94 -5.96 1.75
N TRP A 49 -4.07 -5.94 0.74
CA TRP A 49 -3.09 -7.00 0.52
C TRP A 49 -1.74 -6.57 1.04
N LEU A 50 -1.20 -7.33 1.99
CA LEU A 50 0.09 -7.06 2.60
C LEU A 50 1.11 -8.05 2.05
N SER A 51 1.95 -7.59 1.13
CA SER A 51 2.99 -8.41 0.53
C SER A 51 4.10 -8.70 1.54
N GLY A 52 4.91 -9.68 1.24
CA GLY A 52 5.92 -10.18 2.16
C GLY A 52 7.32 -9.63 1.88
N LEU A 53 8.27 -10.40 2.34
CA LEU A 53 9.69 -10.14 2.28
C LEU A 53 10.16 -9.73 0.88
N THR A 54 10.95 -8.66 0.82
CA THR A 54 11.55 -8.08 -0.39
C THR A 54 10.56 -7.46 -1.39
N CYS A 55 9.26 -7.51 -1.13
CA CYS A 55 8.25 -6.94 -2.02
C CYS A 55 8.07 -5.43 -1.82
N THR A 56 7.49 -4.80 -2.84
CA THR A 56 6.94 -3.45 -2.79
C THR A 56 5.45 -3.49 -3.13
N GLU A 57 4.82 -2.33 -3.35
CA GLU A 57 3.45 -2.26 -3.85
C GLU A 57 3.30 -2.86 -5.25
N GLN A 58 4.41 -3.00 -6.00
CA GLN A 58 4.37 -3.46 -7.41
C GLN A 58 4.21 -4.97 -7.55
N ASN A 59 4.72 -5.76 -6.62
CA ASN A 59 4.73 -7.22 -6.78
C ASN A 59 3.32 -7.79 -6.94
N PHE A 60 2.41 -7.45 -6.05
CA PHE A 60 1.05 -7.97 -6.11
C PHE A 60 0.28 -7.42 -7.32
N ILE A 61 0.33 -6.13 -7.56
CA ILE A 61 -0.48 -5.49 -8.61
C ILE A 61 -0.05 -5.90 -10.02
N THR A 62 1.20 -6.34 -10.20
CA THR A 62 1.72 -6.75 -11.51
C THR A 62 1.63 -8.26 -11.76
N LYS A 63 1.63 -9.09 -10.72
CA LYS A 63 1.81 -10.53 -10.88
C LYS A 63 0.65 -11.40 -10.39
N ALA A 64 -0.16 -10.91 -9.46
CA ALA A 64 -1.19 -11.76 -8.84
C ALA A 64 -2.42 -11.99 -9.73
N GLY A 65 -2.68 -11.11 -10.70
CA GLY A 65 -3.85 -11.22 -11.56
C GLY A 65 -5.17 -11.03 -10.83
N ALA A 66 -5.17 -10.27 -9.73
CA ALA A 66 -6.35 -10.10 -8.89
C ALA A 66 -7.40 -9.16 -9.48
N GLN A 67 -7.01 -8.28 -10.42
CA GLN A 67 -7.88 -7.23 -10.94
C GLN A 67 -9.15 -7.76 -11.60
N GLN A 68 -9.04 -8.86 -12.35
CA GLN A 68 -10.18 -9.48 -13.01
C GLN A 68 -11.24 -9.91 -11.97
N PHE A 69 -10.81 -10.55 -10.92
CA PHE A 69 -11.70 -11.05 -9.87
C PHE A 69 -12.25 -9.90 -9.01
N ALA A 70 -11.43 -8.91 -8.73
CA ALA A 70 -11.87 -7.70 -8.03
C ALA A 70 -12.96 -6.96 -8.83
N ALA A 71 -12.83 -6.89 -10.16
CA ALA A 71 -13.85 -6.31 -11.02
C ALA A 71 -15.15 -7.10 -10.97
N GLN A 72 -15.08 -8.44 -10.99
CA GLN A 72 -16.25 -9.30 -10.91
C GLN A 72 -17.02 -9.14 -9.59
N HIS A 73 -16.29 -8.96 -8.49
CA HIS A 73 -16.87 -8.93 -7.14
C HIS A 73 -17.08 -7.50 -6.60
N GLY A 74 -16.73 -6.48 -7.36
CA GLY A 74 -16.87 -5.09 -6.91
C GLY A 74 -15.99 -4.74 -5.74
N LEU A 75 -14.74 -5.23 -5.73
CA LEU A 75 -13.78 -5.00 -4.64
C LEU A 75 -12.76 -3.95 -5.03
N ILE A 76 -12.52 -3.00 -4.14
CA ILE A 76 -11.33 -2.16 -4.16
C ILE A 76 -10.20 -2.98 -3.52
N VAL A 77 -9.03 -3.02 -4.18
CA VAL A 77 -7.87 -3.73 -3.64
C VAL A 77 -6.72 -2.75 -3.43
N VAL A 78 -6.24 -2.66 -2.21
CA VAL A 78 -5.12 -1.78 -1.83
C VAL A 78 -3.92 -2.63 -1.47
N ALA A 79 -2.79 -2.35 -2.12
CA ALA A 79 -1.53 -3.03 -1.85
C ALA A 79 -0.46 -1.98 -1.50
N PRO A 80 -0.19 -1.73 -0.21
CA PRO A 80 0.84 -0.79 0.19
C PRO A 80 2.25 -1.37 0.00
N ASP A 81 3.25 -0.49 -0.01
CA ASP A 81 4.63 -0.90 0.15
C ASP A 81 4.83 -1.59 1.50
N THR A 82 5.84 -2.42 1.59
CA THR A 82 6.06 -3.31 2.73
C THR A 82 6.85 -2.68 3.87
N SER A 83 7.46 -1.53 3.65
CA SER A 83 8.24 -0.84 4.68
C SER A 83 8.43 0.64 4.33
N PRO A 84 8.82 1.47 5.32
CA PRO A 84 9.38 2.78 5.01
C PRO A 84 10.71 2.60 4.26
N ARG A 85 11.05 3.58 3.42
CA ARG A 85 12.27 3.56 2.58
C ARG A 85 12.82 4.97 2.44
N GLY A 86 14.07 5.05 2.03
CA GLY A 86 14.71 6.30 1.63
C GLY A 86 15.92 6.65 2.48
N GLU A 87 16.53 7.80 2.15
CA GLU A 87 17.65 8.34 2.91
C GLU A 87 17.21 8.68 4.34
N GLY A 88 18.08 8.42 5.30
CA GLY A 88 17.78 8.65 6.72
C GLY A 88 16.91 7.59 7.37
N VAL A 89 16.37 6.63 6.60
CA VAL A 89 15.65 5.49 7.14
C VAL A 89 16.64 4.36 7.42
N ALA A 90 16.58 3.80 8.63
CA ALA A 90 17.46 2.71 9.03
C ALA A 90 17.35 1.52 8.07
N ASN A 91 18.48 0.88 7.80
CA ASN A 91 18.54 -0.28 6.93
C ASN A 91 19.63 -1.25 7.41
N ASP A 92 19.65 -2.43 6.83
CA ASP A 92 20.65 -3.47 7.12
C ASP A 92 21.02 -4.19 5.82
N ALA A 93 22.20 -4.77 5.75
CA ALA A 93 22.64 -5.54 4.59
C ALA A 93 21.88 -6.85 4.43
N ALA A 94 21.30 -7.40 5.49
CA ALA A 94 20.46 -8.59 5.44
C ALA A 94 19.11 -8.25 4.76
N TYR A 95 18.67 -9.09 3.85
CA TYR A 95 17.41 -8.85 3.12
C TYR A 95 16.16 -8.97 4.00
N ASP A 96 16.27 -9.59 5.14
CA ASP A 96 15.19 -9.82 6.09
C ASP A 96 15.18 -8.85 7.28
N LEU A 97 15.94 -7.76 7.18
CA LEU A 97 15.98 -6.72 8.21
C LEU A 97 16.05 -5.33 7.54
N GLY A 98 15.26 -4.38 8.03
CA GLY A 98 15.25 -3.02 7.52
C GLY A 98 14.33 -2.84 6.32
N GLN A 99 14.78 -2.04 5.35
CA GLN A 99 13.95 -1.67 4.20
C GLN A 99 13.59 -2.91 3.37
N GLY A 100 12.28 -3.11 3.15
CA GLY A 100 11.77 -4.25 2.40
C GLY A 100 11.62 -5.54 3.20
N ALA A 101 11.91 -5.55 4.48
CA ALA A 101 11.80 -6.74 5.32
C ALA A 101 10.35 -7.23 5.51
N GLY A 102 9.37 -6.32 5.42
CA GLY A 102 7.95 -6.71 5.41
C GLY A 102 7.37 -7.03 6.79
N PHE A 103 7.86 -6.39 7.84
CA PHE A 103 7.28 -6.49 9.17
C PHE A 103 6.22 -5.42 9.36
N TYR A 104 4.98 -5.84 9.60
CA TYR A 104 3.85 -4.93 9.80
C TYR A 104 3.61 -4.67 11.28
N LEU A 105 4.67 -4.29 11.98
CA LEU A 105 4.69 -4.01 13.41
C LEU A 105 5.29 -2.64 13.66
N ASN A 106 5.03 -2.10 14.85
CA ASN A 106 5.72 -0.90 15.32
C ASN A 106 7.02 -1.33 16.01
N ALA A 107 8.15 -0.87 15.50
CA ALA A 107 9.44 -1.13 16.12
C ALA A 107 9.55 -0.39 17.45
N THR A 108 10.20 -1.02 18.42
CA THR A 108 10.36 -0.47 19.77
C THR A 108 11.78 -0.04 20.08
N GLN A 109 12.75 -0.43 19.25
CA GLN A 109 14.19 -0.17 19.47
C GLN A 109 14.73 0.76 18.38
N GLN A 110 15.67 1.61 18.78
CA GLN A 110 16.43 2.42 17.83
C GLN A 110 17.46 1.55 17.08
N PRO A 111 17.80 1.87 15.84
CA PRO A 111 17.34 3.05 15.07
C PRO A 111 15.98 2.85 14.36
N TRP A 112 15.32 1.72 14.60
CA TRP A 112 14.12 1.29 13.85
C TRP A 112 12.86 2.07 14.25
N ALA A 113 12.71 2.40 15.53
CA ALA A 113 11.48 2.97 16.08
C ALA A 113 11.07 4.32 15.45
N ALA A 114 12.02 5.05 14.85
CA ALA A 114 11.73 6.36 14.26
C ALA A 114 10.79 6.28 13.04
N HIS A 115 10.94 5.24 12.20
CA HIS A 115 10.22 5.13 10.94
C HIS A 115 9.47 3.80 10.77
N PHE A 116 9.92 2.73 11.40
CA PHE A 116 9.31 1.41 11.23
C PHE A 116 8.10 1.26 12.14
N ARG A 117 7.01 1.97 11.75
CA ARG A 117 5.73 1.99 12.45
C ARG A 117 4.62 1.51 11.52
N MET A 118 4.83 0.34 10.93
CA MET A 118 3.95 -0.20 9.89
C MET A 118 2.61 -0.68 10.43
N GLU A 119 2.52 -1.08 11.70
CA GLU A 119 1.23 -1.41 12.30
C GLU A 119 0.29 -0.20 12.31
N ASP A 120 0.76 0.95 12.81
CA ASP A 120 -0.02 2.19 12.80
C ASP A 120 -0.38 2.59 11.38
N TYR A 121 0.54 2.44 10.45
CA TYR A 121 0.31 2.79 9.05
C TYR A 121 -0.81 1.96 8.44
N VAL A 122 -0.72 0.63 8.54
CA VAL A 122 -1.63 -0.31 7.87
C VAL A 122 -2.99 -0.35 8.56
N VAL A 123 -3.03 -0.26 9.89
CA VAL A 123 -4.28 -0.44 10.66
C VAL A 123 -5.06 0.87 10.80
N GLN A 124 -4.37 2.01 10.87
CA GLN A 124 -5.00 3.30 11.16
C GLN A 124 -4.89 4.29 10.01
N GLU A 125 -3.68 4.63 9.59
CA GLU A 125 -3.47 5.74 8.65
C GLU A 125 -3.96 5.41 7.24
N LEU A 126 -3.53 4.29 6.68
CA LEU A 126 -3.88 3.92 5.31
C LEU A 126 -5.39 3.71 5.12
N PRO A 127 -6.11 2.98 6.00
CA PRO A 127 -7.55 2.87 5.87
C PRO A 127 -8.28 4.21 5.93
N ALA A 128 -7.89 5.10 6.82
CA ALA A 128 -8.48 6.44 6.92
C ALA A 128 -8.26 7.24 5.63
N LEU A 129 -7.05 7.17 5.06
CA LEU A 129 -6.71 7.84 3.82
C LEU A 129 -7.54 7.31 2.64
N VAL A 130 -7.68 5.99 2.54
CA VAL A 130 -8.44 5.35 1.47
C VAL A 130 -9.92 5.69 1.58
N GLU A 131 -10.50 5.62 2.77
CA GLU A 131 -11.90 5.96 2.99
C GLU A 131 -12.21 7.42 2.68
N GLN A 132 -11.26 8.32 2.93
CA GLN A 132 -11.43 9.74 2.66
C GLN A 132 -11.39 10.06 1.16
N HIS A 133 -10.59 9.36 0.36
CA HIS A 133 -10.29 9.71 -1.02
C HIS A 133 -10.94 8.81 -2.07
N PHE A 134 -11.50 7.67 -1.69
CA PHE A 134 -12.07 6.69 -2.62
C PHE A 134 -13.47 6.23 -2.16
N PRO A 135 -14.32 5.74 -3.10
CA PRO A 135 -15.68 5.32 -2.77
C PRO A 135 -15.76 4.13 -1.81
#